data_b1c418ca7dfba2dac81ff8bc1b4b39f9
#
_entry.id   b1c418ca7dfba2dac81ff8bc1b4b39f9
#
_cell.length_a   1.000
_cell.length_b   1.000
_cell.length_c   1.000
_cell.angle_alpha   90.00
_cell.angle_beta   90.00
_cell.angle_gamma   90.00
#
_symmetry.space_group_name_H-M   'P 1'
#
loop_
_entity.id
_entity.type
_entity.pdbx_description
1 polymer ?
#
loop_
_entity_poly.entity_id
_entity_poly.type
_entity_poly.pdbx_seq_one_letter_code
_entity_poly.pdbx_strand_id
1 'polypeptide(L)'
;MGLKVAVIGGGSTYTPELIDGLANRRERLPIDELALHDINAERREVVGGLAQRMLTRLGWDGRLMLTDDARAAVDGADFVLIQLRIGGQAARLLDETLPLRFGTIGQETTGAGGLAKALRTVPVVLDLADLARRHSAPGAWIVDFTNPVGIVTQALIDAGHRALGLCNVAITLQRSMAAQLGVEPDRVELEHVGLNHLSWITAARVDGVDRLPELIERHGADIARELSLPEPTIRDLGAVPSYYLRYYYAFDDVLAEQNGGHHRAEEVMDIERQLLAMYADPTLDRKPELLAHRGGAFYSEAAAQLLASLHDGAGDVQVVDVRNDGAMAELEADDVVEVPSRIDREGAHPIRQPAMQPAMRDLVRAVKAYERLTIRAATSGERAEVRAALEAHPLVGGRIGDVDPLLDALLEANRPYLPQFSTVT
;
A
#
# COMPACT_ATOMS: atom_id res chain seq x y z
N MET A 1 12.91 0.94 -28.67
CA MET A 1 12.02 1.95 -28.08
C MET A 1 12.14 1.77 -26.59
N GLY A 2 12.38 2.86 -25.88
CA GLY A 2 12.35 2.81 -24.42
C GLY A 2 10.94 2.67 -23.87
N LEU A 3 10.85 2.55 -22.56
CA LEU A 3 9.59 2.28 -21.87
C LEU A 3 8.79 3.56 -21.64
N LYS A 4 7.47 3.43 -21.66
CA LYS A 4 6.56 4.44 -21.12
C LYS A 4 6.00 4.00 -19.78
N VAL A 5 6.14 4.88 -18.77
CA VAL A 5 5.55 4.70 -17.44
C VAL A 5 4.50 5.76 -17.20
N ALA A 6 3.27 5.34 -16.90
CA ALA A 6 2.17 6.21 -16.51
C ALA A 6 1.98 6.17 -14.99
N VAL A 7 1.88 7.33 -14.35
CA VAL A 7 1.61 7.46 -12.90
C VAL A 7 0.26 8.15 -12.72
N ILE A 8 -0.73 7.40 -12.31
CA ILE A 8 -2.07 7.90 -12.00
C ILE A 8 -2.08 8.36 -10.52
N GLY A 9 -2.36 9.64 -10.30
CA GLY A 9 -2.14 10.33 -9.02
C GLY A 9 -0.75 10.97 -8.92
N GLY A 10 -0.18 11.37 -10.07
CA GLY A 10 1.17 11.96 -10.17
C GLY A 10 1.34 13.31 -9.48
N GLY A 11 0.26 13.99 -9.08
CA GLY A 11 0.28 15.18 -8.21
C GLY A 11 0.45 14.88 -6.72
N SER A 12 0.70 13.63 -6.35
CA SER A 12 1.04 13.26 -4.98
C SER A 12 2.35 13.93 -4.54
N THR A 13 2.39 14.44 -3.30
CA THR A 13 3.64 14.93 -2.70
C THR A 13 4.71 13.86 -2.56
N TYR A 14 4.36 12.59 -2.76
CA TYR A 14 5.29 11.45 -2.79
C TYR A 14 5.98 11.26 -4.16
N THR A 15 5.46 11.83 -5.23
CA THR A 15 5.98 11.66 -6.59
C THR A 15 7.47 11.98 -6.74
N PRO A 16 8.06 13.01 -6.09
CA PRO A 16 9.50 13.25 -6.15
C PRO A 16 10.35 12.08 -5.64
N GLU A 17 9.88 11.33 -4.65
CA GLU A 17 10.54 10.10 -4.20
C GLU A 17 10.53 9.03 -5.30
N LEU A 18 9.39 8.85 -5.97
CA LEU A 18 9.26 7.91 -7.09
C LEU A 18 10.18 8.29 -8.26
N ILE A 19 10.25 9.58 -8.61
CA ILE A 19 11.16 10.10 -9.66
C ILE A 19 12.62 9.73 -9.36
N ASP A 20 13.06 9.95 -8.14
CA ASP A 20 14.42 9.65 -7.69
C ASP A 20 14.72 8.13 -7.81
N GLY A 21 13.78 7.29 -7.36
CA GLY A 21 13.89 5.83 -7.47
C GLY A 21 13.98 5.32 -8.91
N LEU A 22 13.14 5.84 -9.80
CA LEU A 22 13.13 5.46 -11.23
C LEU A 22 14.42 5.90 -11.93
N ALA A 23 14.84 7.15 -11.71
CA ALA A 23 16.05 7.70 -12.35
C ALA A 23 17.35 6.99 -11.92
N ASN A 24 17.40 6.52 -10.68
CA ASN A 24 18.55 5.77 -10.16
C ASN A 24 18.68 4.34 -10.75
N ARG A 25 17.63 3.85 -11.46
CA ARG A 25 17.62 2.51 -12.08
C ARG A 25 17.58 2.54 -13.60
N ARG A 26 17.89 3.67 -14.24
CA ARG A 26 17.82 3.87 -15.69
C ARG A 26 18.59 2.83 -16.53
N GLU A 27 19.62 2.22 -15.99
CA GLU A 27 20.38 1.17 -16.70
C GLU A 27 19.56 -0.13 -16.86
N ARG A 28 18.76 -0.49 -15.84
CA ARG A 28 17.87 -1.66 -15.86
C ARG A 28 16.45 -1.32 -16.33
N LEU A 29 16.05 -0.03 -16.23
CA LEU A 29 14.72 0.46 -16.53
C LEU A 29 14.81 1.68 -17.47
N PRO A 30 15.00 1.49 -18.78
CA PRO A 30 15.20 2.56 -19.76
C PRO A 30 13.88 3.24 -20.11
N ILE A 31 13.48 4.23 -19.29
CA ILE A 31 12.23 4.99 -19.47
C ILE A 31 12.48 6.15 -20.44
N ASP A 32 11.80 6.13 -21.60
CA ASP A 32 11.82 7.23 -22.59
C ASP A 32 10.68 8.23 -22.35
N GLU A 33 9.57 7.79 -21.75
CA GLU A 33 8.43 8.65 -21.44
C GLU A 33 7.88 8.37 -20.04
N LEU A 34 7.70 9.44 -19.26
CA LEU A 34 7.03 9.42 -17.98
C LEU A 34 5.79 10.33 -18.04
N ALA A 35 4.60 9.75 -17.86
CA ALA A 35 3.34 10.49 -17.84
C ALA A 35 2.84 10.62 -16.39
N LEU A 36 2.77 11.84 -15.88
CA LEU A 36 2.19 12.14 -14.57
C LEU A 36 0.76 12.67 -14.77
N HIS A 37 -0.23 11.86 -14.40
CA HIS A 37 -1.63 12.23 -14.43
C HIS A 37 -2.10 12.64 -13.04
N ASP A 38 -2.79 13.79 -12.95
CA ASP A 38 -3.55 14.19 -11.76
C ASP A 38 -4.69 15.12 -12.16
N ILE A 39 -5.86 14.93 -11.57
CA ILE A 39 -7.04 15.78 -11.81
C ILE A 39 -6.93 17.17 -11.14
N ASN A 40 -6.07 17.29 -10.12
CA ASN A 40 -5.82 18.55 -9.44
C ASN A 40 -4.75 19.35 -10.19
N ALA A 41 -5.15 20.42 -10.86
CA ALA A 41 -4.26 21.25 -11.70
C ALA A 41 -3.10 21.85 -10.91
N GLU A 42 -3.36 22.40 -9.72
CA GLU A 42 -2.33 23.02 -8.88
C GLU A 42 -1.26 21.99 -8.46
N ARG A 43 -1.70 20.83 -7.95
CA ARG A 43 -0.78 19.75 -7.57
C ARG A 43 0.01 19.24 -8.77
N ARG A 44 -0.65 19.04 -9.91
CA ARG A 44 -0.01 18.59 -11.15
C ARG A 44 1.09 19.54 -11.60
N GLU A 45 0.84 20.84 -11.56
CA GLU A 45 1.82 21.86 -11.95
C GLU A 45 2.99 21.96 -10.95
N VAL A 46 2.70 22.01 -9.65
CA VAL A 46 3.72 22.18 -8.60
C VAL A 46 4.61 20.93 -8.52
N VAL A 47 4.00 19.76 -8.41
CA VAL A 47 4.76 18.49 -8.31
C VAL A 47 5.45 18.15 -9.63
N GLY A 48 4.76 18.35 -10.77
CA GLY A 48 5.33 18.13 -12.10
C GLY A 48 6.49 19.07 -12.40
N GLY A 49 6.41 20.33 -11.95
CA GLY A 49 7.50 21.31 -12.07
C GLY A 49 8.76 20.86 -11.32
N LEU A 50 8.61 20.37 -10.09
CA LEU A 50 9.73 19.77 -9.34
C LEU A 50 10.26 18.52 -10.05
N ALA A 51 9.36 17.61 -10.50
CA ALA A 51 9.75 16.42 -11.23
C ALA A 51 10.61 16.75 -12.46
N GLN A 52 10.23 17.77 -13.24
CA GLN A 52 11.01 18.22 -14.41
C GLN A 52 12.41 18.72 -14.00
N ARG A 53 12.53 19.52 -12.94
CA ARG A 53 13.82 20.03 -12.45
C ARG A 53 14.71 18.88 -11.94
N MET A 54 14.13 17.93 -11.20
CA MET A 54 14.85 16.75 -10.73
C MET A 54 15.38 15.90 -11.89
N LEU A 55 14.54 15.58 -12.87
CA LEU A 55 14.90 14.80 -14.05
C LEU A 55 16.02 15.49 -14.86
N THR A 56 15.91 16.82 -15.04
CA THR A 56 16.97 17.63 -15.70
C THR A 56 18.29 17.54 -14.95
N ARG A 57 18.28 17.70 -13.62
CA ARG A 57 19.49 17.59 -12.78
C ARG A 57 20.10 16.19 -12.85
N LEU A 58 19.27 15.14 -12.93
CA LEU A 58 19.70 13.75 -13.04
C LEU A 58 20.17 13.35 -14.45
N GLY A 59 20.11 14.29 -15.41
CA GLY A 59 20.53 14.04 -16.80
C GLY A 59 19.63 13.05 -17.53
N TRP A 60 18.34 13.02 -17.19
CA TRP A 60 17.35 12.24 -17.92
C TRP A 60 16.90 13.01 -19.15
N ASP A 61 16.98 12.37 -20.31
CA ASP A 61 16.71 12.93 -21.65
C ASP A 61 15.35 12.49 -22.23
N GLY A 62 14.56 11.74 -21.45
CA GLY A 62 13.22 11.30 -21.84
C GLY A 62 12.19 12.44 -21.78
N ARG A 63 10.96 12.11 -22.13
CA ARG A 63 9.82 13.02 -22.17
C ARG A 63 9.00 12.94 -20.88
N LEU A 64 8.86 14.05 -20.16
CA LEU A 64 7.87 14.20 -19.10
C LEU A 64 6.57 14.77 -19.68
N MET A 65 5.44 14.04 -19.48
CA MET A 65 4.09 14.49 -19.79
C MET A 65 3.34 14.80 -18.50
N LEU A 66 2.74 15.98 -18.40
CA LEU A 66 1.80 16.34 -17.33
C LEU A 66 0.40 16.43 -17.94
N THR A 67 -0.57 15.70 -17.40
CA THR A 67 -1.92 15.65 -17.98
C THR A 67 -3.00 15.42 -16.94
N ASP A 68 -4.22 15.89 -17.19
CA ASP A 68 -5.45 15.54 -16.48
C ASP A 68 -6.31 14.50 -17.25
N ASP A 69 -5.89 14.13 -18.44
CA ASP A 69 -6.50 13.06 -19.21
C ASP A 69 -5.82 11.73 -18.90
N ALA A 70 -6.52 10.89 -18.12
CA ALA A 70 -6.04 9.56 -17.76
C ALA A 70 -5.79 8.67 -18.99
N ARG A 71 -6.61 8.82 -20.07
CA ARG A 71 -6.42 8.09 -21.29
C ARG A 71 -5.11 8.48 -21.97
N ALA A 72 -4.81 9.77 -22.09
CA ALA A 72 -3.55 10.25 -22.65
C ALA A 72 -2.34 9.75 -21.86
N ALA A 73 -2.48 9.67 -20.52
CA ALA A 73 -1.43 9.14 -19.67
C ALA A 73 -1.13 7.67 -19.95
N VAL A 74 -2.16 6.80 -20.01
CA VAL A 74 -1.97 5.36 -20.15
C VAL A 74 -1.77 4.89 -21.59
N ASP A 75 -2.03 5.73 -22.58
CA ASP A 75 -1.94 5.36 -24.01
C ASP A 75 -0.53 4.89 -24.35
N GLY A 76 -0.39 3.61 -24.75
CA GLY A 76 0.89 2.98 -25.05
C GLY A 76 1.83 2.75 -23.86
N ALA A 77 1.39 2.92 -22.60
CA ALA A 77 2.22 2.70 -21.43
C ALA A 77 2.56 1.21 -21.22
N ASP A 78 3.82 0.92 -20.90
CA ASP A 78 4.30 -0.42 -20.53
C ASP A 78 3.99 -0.74 -19.06
N PHE A 79 3.99 0.31 -18.21
CA PHE A 79 3.67 0.23 -16.80
C PHE A 79 2.70 1.33 -16.40
N VAL A 80 1.68 0.98 -15.63
CA VAL A 80 0.72 1.93 -15.04
C VAL A 80 0.79 1.82 -13.53
N LEU A 81 1.34 2.85 -12.90
CA LEU A 81 1.40 2.95 -11.44
C LEU A 81 0.18 3.71 -10.94
N ILE A 82 -0.53 3.13 -9.97
CA ILE A 82 -1.72 3.76 -9.38
C ILE A 82 -1.44 4.13 -7.93
N GLN A 83 -1.48 5.45 -7.62
CA GLN A 83 -1.21 5.99 -6.28
C GLN A 83 -2.27 7.04 -5.89
N LEU A 84 -3.50 6.59 -5.76
CA LEU A 84 -4.65 7.46 -5.53
C LEU A 84 -5.00 7.64 -4.05
N ARG A 85 -5.64 8.76 -3.75
CA ARG A 85 -6.32 9.01 -2.49
C ARG A 85 -7.65 9.71 -2.75
N ILE A 86 -8.70 8.93 -2.96
CA ILE A 86 -10.05 9.44 -3.20
C ILE A 86 -10.54 10.17 -1.94
N GLY A 87 -10.97 11.43 -2.10
CA GLY A 87 -11.35 12.32 -1.01
C GLY A 87 -10.19 13.00 -0.27
N GLY A 88 -8.94 12.75 -0.69
CA GLY A 88 -7.75 13.41 -0.12
C GLY A 88 -7.52 13.11 1.36
N GLN A 89 -6.77 13.98 2.04
CA GLN A 89 -6.49 13.82 3.48
C GLN A 89 -7.73 14.13 4.35
N ALA A 90 -8.68 14.90 3.86
CA ALA A 90 -9.91 15.17 4.59
C ALA A 90 -10.74 13.89 4.80
N ALA A 91 -10.90 13.08 3.76
CA ALA A 91 -11.56 11.78 3.89
C ALA A 91 -10.74 10.82 4.78
N ARG A 92 -9.41 10.85 4.70
CA ARG A 92 -8.55 10.10 5.61
C ARG A 92 -8.77 10.48 7.09
N LEU A 93 -8.90 11.76 7.39
CA LEU A 93 -9.18 12.21 8.75
C LEU A 93 -10.51 11.62 9.26
N LEU A 94 -11.53 11.53 8.40
CA LEU A 94 -12.78 10.84 8.73
C LEU A 94 -12.57 9.35 8.98
N ASP A 95 -11.74 8.67 8.17
CA ASP A 95 -11.41 7.26 8.37
C ASP A 95 -10.73 7.02 9.72
N GLU A 96 -9.90 7.98 10.17
CA GLU A 96 -9.17 7.91 11.45
C GLU A 96 -10.01 8.34 12.66
N THR A 97 -11.03 9.19 12.50
CA THR A 97 -11.76 9.79 13.63
C THR A 97 -13.17 9.26 13.82
N LEU A 98 -13.88 8.92 12.74
CA LEU A 98 -15.27 8.51 12.82
C LEU A 98 -15.46 7.19 13.60
N PRO A 99 -14.66 6.13 13.39
CA PRO A 99 -14.80 4.87 14.10
C PRO A 99 -14.62 5.01 15.63
N LEU A 100 -13.81 5.97 16.08
CA LEU A 100 -13.57 6.22 17.52
C LEU A 100 -14.85 6.56 18.28
N ARG A 101 -15.81 7.24 17.63
CA ARG A 101 -17.11 7.59 18.22
C ARG A 101 -17.96 6.35 18.56
N PHE A 102 -17.62 5.22 17.99
CA PHE A 102 -18.30 3.93 18.15
C PHE A 102 -17.45 2.93 18.95
N GLY A 103 -16.35 3.39 19.57
CA GLY A 103 -15.51 2.56 20.42
C GLY A 103 -14.61 1.56 19.67
N THR A 104 -14.29 1.83 18.42
CA THR A 104 -13.35 1.01 17.65
C THR A 104 -12.23 1.85 17.01
N ILE A 105 -11.17 1.17 16.59
CA ILE A 105 -9.96 1.77 16.01
C ILE A 105 -10.28 2.61 14.79
N GLY A 106 -9.75 3.84 14.75
CA GLY A 106 -9.73 4.73 13.61
C GLY A 106 -8.43 4.56 12.81
N GLN A 107 -8.53 3.94 11.62
CA GLN A 107 -7.37 3.72 10.75
C GLN A 107 -7.81 3.61 9.29
N GLU A 108 -7.05 4.26 8.37
CA GLU A 108 -7.45 4.41 6.96
C GLU A 108 -7.34 3.13 6.11
N THR A 109 -6.70 2.06 6.60
CA THR A 109 -6.43 0.85 5.79
C THR A 109 -6.94 -0.44 6.42
N THR A 110 -7.43 -0.39 7.66
CA THR A 110 -8.01 -1.55 8.35
C THR A 110 -9.26 -1.15 9.12
N GLY A 111 -10.05 -2.11 9.56
CA GLY A 111 -11.29 -1.84 10.29
C GLY A 111 -12.32 -1.05 9.49
N ALA A 112 -13.11 -0.26 10.20
CA ALA A 112 -14.19 0.53 9.63
C ALA A 112 -13.70 1.65 8.69
N GLY A 113 -12.57 2.28 9.03
CA GLY A 113 -11.98 3.30 8.16
C GLY A 113 -11.39 2.70 6.89
N GLY A 114 -10.76 1.52 6.98
CA GLY A 114 -10.30 0.77 5.80
C GLY A 114 -11.43 0.38 4.86
N LEU A 115 -12.58 -0.05 5.43
CA LEU A 115 -13.80 -0.30 4.66
C LEU A 115 -14.27 0.96 3.93
N ALA A 116 -14.44 2.08 4.63
CA ALA A 116 -14.89 3.34 4.04
C ALA A 116 -13.97 3.78 2.90
N LYS A 117 -12.66 3.67 3.09
CA LYS A 117 -11.68 3.97 2.06
C LYS A 117 -11.78 3.03 0.86
N ALA A 118 -11.95 1.74 1.07
CA ALA A 118 -12.11 0.77 0.00
C ALA A 118 -13.39 1.02 -0.82
N LEU A 119 -14.52 1.32 -0.15
CA LEU A 119 -15.79 1.62 -0.83
C LEU A 119 -15.68 2.76 -1.85
N ARG A 120 -14.89 3.80 -1.55
CA ARG A 120 -14.70 4.94 -2.46
C ARG A 120 -13.55 4.76 -3.45
N THR A 121 -12.63 3.83 -3.20
CA THR A 121 -11.40 3.66 -3.97
C THR A 121 -11.50 2.56 -5.02
N VAL A 122 -12.04 1.39 -4.65
CA VAL A 122 -12.12 0.20 -5.51
C VAL A 122 -12.81 0.50 -6.85
N PRO A 123 -14.01 1.13 -6.91
CA PRO A 123 -14.65 1.40 -8.19
C PRO A 123 -13.81 2.29 -9.11
N VAL A 124 -13.20 3.35 -8.56
CA VAL A 124 -12.38 4.29 -9.33
C VAL A 124 -11.13 3.60 -9.90
N VAL A 125 -10.49 2.74 -9.10
CA VAL A 125 -9.30 2.01 -9.56
C VAL A 125 -9.66 0.98 -10.62
N LEU A 126 -10.81 0.30 -10.50
CA LEU A 126 -11.28 -0.63 -11.53
C LEU A 126 -11.58 0.08 -12.87
N ASP A 127 -12.21 1.25 -12.84
CA ASP A 127 -12.45 2.06 -14.04
C ASP A 127 -11.15 2.48 -14.73
N LEU A 128 -10.15 2.89 -13.94
CA LEU A 128 -8.82 3.26 -14.45
C LEU A 128 -8.05 2.06 -14.99
N ALA A 129 -8.17 0.91 -14.34
CA ALA A 129 -7.56 -0.34 -14.80
C ALA A 129 -8.18 -0.82 -16.12
N ASP A 130 -9.49 -0.69 -16.26
CA ASP A 130 -10.20 -0.96 -17.51
C ASP A 130 -9.77 0.00 -18.64
N LEU A 131 -9.53 1.27 -18.31
CA LEU A 131 -8.99 2.23 -19.26
C LEU A 131 -7.57 1.82 -19.68
N ALA A 132 -6.71 1.47 -18.70
CA ALA A 132 -5.35 1.00 -18.95
C ALA A 132 -5.35 -0.26 -19.85
N ARG A 133 -6.18 -1.26 -19.56
CA ARG A 133 -6.30 -2.48 -20.36
C ARG A 133 -6.64 -2.20 -21.83
N ARG A 134 -7.43 -1.16 -22.11
CA ARG A 134 -7.84 -0.81 -23.47
C ARG A 134 -6.81 0.01 -24.24
N HIS A 135 -5.95 0.75 -23.55
CA HIS A 135 -5.10 1.78 -24.19
C HIS A 135 -3.61 1.62 -23.96
N SER A 136 -3.18 0.88 -22.93
CA SER A 136 -1.76 0.64 -22.67
C SER A 136 -1.16 -0.36 -23.68
N ALA A 137 0.15 -0.48 -23.66
CA ALA A 137 0.85 -1.46 -24.49
C ALA A 137 0.37 -2.90 -24.18
N PRO A 138 0.35 -3.79 -25.19
CA PRO A 138 -0.02 -5.18 -24.96
C PRO A 138 0.85 -5.82 -23.88
N GLY A 139 0.22 -6.37 -22.84
CA GLY A 139 0.91 -6.99 -21.71
C GLY A 139 1.40 -6.02 -20.64
N ALA A 140 1.00 -4.75 -20.69
CA ALA A 140 1.30 -3.77 -19.65
C ALA A 140 0.94 -4.26 -18.26
N TRP A 141 1.75 -3.88 -17.26
CA TRP A 141 1.51 -4.16 -15.85
C TRP A 141 0.88 -2.98 -15.13
N ILE A 142 -0.07 -3.27 -14.26
CA ILE A 142 -0.56 -2.33 -13.25
C ILE A 142 0.19 -2.62 -11.96
N VAL A 143 0.83 -1.59 -11.38
CA VAL A 143 1.45 -1.66 -10.06
C VAL A 143 0.69 -0.75 -9.13
N ASP A 144 0.00 -1.34 -8.16
CA ASP A 144 -0.89 -0.62 -7.25
C ASP A 144 -0.20 -0.26 -5.93
N PHE A 145 -0.26 1.04 -5.61
CA PHE A 145 0.16 1.61 -4.32
C PHE A 145 -1.02 2.19 -3.54
N THR A 146 -2.22 2.03 -4.08
CA THR A 146 -3.42 2.66 -3.56
C THR A 146 -3.98 1.87 -2.39
N ASN A 147 -3.89 2.45 -1.21
CA ASN A 147 -4.45 1.81 0.00
C ASN A 147 -5.99 1.77 -0.01
N PRO A 148 -6.58 0.70 0.55
CA PRO A 148 -5.96 -0.51 1.11
C PRO A 148 -5.42 -1.45 0.03
N VAL A 149 -4.09 -1.57 -0.08
CA VAL A 149 -3.43 -2.23 -1.22
C VAL A 149 -3.91 -3.68 -1.42
N GLY A 150 -4.03 -4.47 -0.34
CA GLY A 150 -4.48 -5.86 -0.44
C GLY A 150 -5.90 -5.98 -1.03
N ILE A 151 -6.84 -5.11 -0.60
CA ILE A 151 -8.22 -5.08 -1.11
C ILE A 151 -8.25 -4.62 -2.57
N VAL A 152 -7.50 -3.56 -2.90
CA VAL A 152 -7.47 -2.99 -4.26
C VAL A 152 -6.81 -3.98 -5.23
N THR A 153 -5.70 -4.61 -4.84
CA THR A 153 -5.03 -5.62 -5.66
C THR A 153 -5.91 -6.85 -5.87
N GLN A 154 -6.64 -7.31 -4.84
CA GLN A 154 -7.63 -8.39 -4.98
C GLN A 154 -8.70 -8.03 -5.99
N ALA A 155 -9.28 -6.82 -5.91
CA ALA A 155 -10.30 -6.38 -6.85
C ALA A 155 -9.77 -6.30 -8.29
N LEU A 156 -8.54 -5.83 -8.50
CA LEU A 156 -7.88 -5.79 -9.81
C LEU A 156 -7.67 -7.19 -10.39
N ILE A 157 -7.18 -8.13 -9.61
CA ILE A 157 -6.93 -9.51 -10.04
C ILE A 157 -8.25 -10.24 -10.32
N ASP A 158 -9.27 -10.07 -9.47
CA ASP A 158 -10.60 -10.67 -9.66
C ASP A 158 -11.28 -10.15 -10.95
N ALA A 159 -11.02 -8.89 -11.33
CA ALA A 159 -11.47 -8.30 -12.60
C ALA A 159 -10.61 -8.71 -13.82
N GLY A 160 -9.62 -9.57 -13.63
CA GLY A 160 -8.76 -10.10 -14.69
C GLY A 160 -7.70 -9.12 -15.19
N HIS A 161 -7.32 -8.14 -14.39
CA HIS A 161 -6.20 -7.25 -14.72
C HIS A 161 -4.86 -7.89 -14.37
N ARG A 162 -3.82 -7.54 -15.13
CA ARG A 162 -2.44 -7.92 -14.88
C ARG A 162 -1.87 -6.94 -13.86
N ALA A 163 -2.03 -7.24 -12.58
CA ALA A 163 -1.75 -6.32 -11.48
C ALA A 163 -0.91 -6.97 -10.37
N LEU A 164 -0.10 -6.15 -9.72
CA LEU A 164 0.63 -6.44 -8.49
C LEU A 164 0.45 -5.27 -7.52
N GLY A 165 0.29 -5.56 -6.24
CA GLY A 165 0.30 -4.55 -5.20
C GLY A 165 1.66 -4.46 -4.52
N LEU A 166 1.99 -3.28 -4.01
CA LEU A 166 3.26 -3.05 -3.34
C LEU A 166 3.08 -2.24 -2.06
N CYS A 167 3.69 -2.73 -0.98
CA CYS A 167 3.81 -2.04 0.29
C CYS A 167 5.28 -1.92 0.70
N ASN A 168 5.60 -0.88 1.45
CA ASN A 168 6.96 -0.65 1.93
C ASN A 168 7.27 -1.33 3.28
N VAL A 169 6.32 -2.01 3.91
CA VAL A 169 6.52 -2.62 5.23
C VAL A 169 7.63 -3.67 5.18
N ALA A 170 7.57 -4.58 4.22
CA ALA A 170 8.54 -5.67 4.12
C ALA A 170 9.98 -5.17 3.88
N ILE A 171 10.19 -4.24 2.94
CA ILE A 171 11.52 -3.67 2.68
C ILE A 171 12.04 -2.86 3.87
N THR A 172 11.15 -2.17 4.60
CA THR A 172 11.53 -1.43 5.82
C THR A 172 12.00 -2.39 6.91
N LEU A 173 11.25 -3.48 7.15
CA LEU A 173 11.64 -4.51 8.13
C LEU A 173 12.94 -5.21 7.72
N GLN A 174 13.11 -5.55 6.44
CA GLN A 174 14.34 -6.15 5.93
C GLN A 174 15.55 -5.28 6.22
N ARG A 175 15.47 -3.98 5.95
CA ARG A 175 16.55 -3.02 6.19
C ARG A 175 16.84 -2.81 7.67
N SER A 176 15.80 -2.75 8.51
CA SER A 176 15.96 -2.67 9.96
C SER A 176 16.69 -3.90 10.50
N MET A 177 16.28 -5.10 10.09
CA MET A 177 16.93 -6.34 10.50
C MET A 177 18.37 -6.44 9.98
N ALA A 178 18.62 -6.04 8.74
CA ALA A 178 19.97 -6.01 8.17
C ALA A 178 20.91 -5.09 8.98
N ALA A 179 20.43 -3.90 9.33
CA ALA A 179 21.18 -2.95 10.17
C ALA A 179 21.49 -3.53 11.56
N GLN A 180 20.51 -4.19 12.21
CA GLN A 180 20.70 -4.84 13.51
C GLN A 180 21.68 -6.02 13.44
N LEU A 181 21.72 -6.74 12.31
CA LEU A 181 22.66 -7.84 12.06
C LEU A 181 24.03 -7.39 11.56
N GLY A 182 24.18 -6.13 11.16
CA GLY A 182 25.41 -5.59 10.60
C GLY A 182 25.75 -6.16 9.22
N VAL A 183 24.73 -6.43 8.39
CA VAL A 183 24.87 -6.97 7.03
C VAL A 183 24.19 -6.07 6.00
N GLU A 184 24.56 -6.24 4.71
CA GLU A 184 23.86 -5.55 3.63
C GLU A 184 22.41 -6.07 3.49
N PRO A 185 21.43 -5.18 3.18
CA PRO A 185 20.01 -5.57 3.11
C PRO A 185 19.69 -6.69 2.11
N ASP A 186 20.38 -6.75 0.99
CA ASP A 186 20.20 -7.75 -0.06
C ASP A 186 20.64 -9.16 0.36
N ARG A 187 21.39 -9.29 1.47
CA ARG A 187 21.75 -10.57 2.07
C ARG A 187 20.70 -11.12 3.02
N VAL A 188 19.67 -10.35 3.35
CA VAL A 188 18.60 -10.79 4.26
C VAL A 188 17.41 -11.28 3.46
N GLU A 189 17.17 -12.58 3.49
CA GLU A 189 15.99 -13.22 2.92
C GLU A 189 14.93 -13.36 4.01
N LEU A 190 13.72 -12.85 3.74
CA LEU A 190 12.61 -12.91 4.70
C LEU A 190 11.68 -14.10 4.39
N GLU A 191 11.28 -14.84 5.41
CA GLU A 191 10.01 -15.56 5.38
C GLU A 191 8.93 -14.60 5.86
N HIS A 192 8.06 -14.17 4.94
CA HIS A 192 7.02 -13.17 5.16
C HIS A 192 5.67 -13.79 4.86
N VAL A 193 4.79 -13.85 5.84
CA VAL A 193 3.49 -14.51 5.74
C VAL A 193 2.37 -13.56 6.12
N GLY A 194 1.29 -13.56 5.38
CA GLY A 194 0.07 -12.82 5.71
C GLY A 194 -0.54 -12.05 4.54
N LEU A 195 -1.23 -10.98 4.90
CA LEU A 195 -1.90 -10.05 3.99
C LEU A 195 -1.27 -8.67 4.14
N ASN A 196 -1.51 -7.81 3.19
CA ASN A 196 -1.09 -6.42 3.30
C ASN A 196 -1.55 -5.81 4.63
N HIS A 197 -0.62 -5.20 5.37
CA HIS A 197 -0.84 -4.65 6.71
C HIS A 197 -1.25 -5.69 7.80
N LEU A 198 -1.23 -6.96 7.48
CA LEU A 198 -1.51 -8.05 8.41
C LEU A 198 -0.53 -9.20 8.18
N SER A 199 0.75 -8.96 8.43
CA SER A 199 1.83 -9.88 8.08
C SER A 199 2.86 -10.00 9.19
N TRP A 200 3.62 -11.10 9.14
CA TRP A 200 4.69 -11.43 10.09
C TRP A 200 5.94 -11.88 9.35
N ILE A 201 7.10 -11.50 9.86
CA ILE A 201 8.38 -12.11 9.52
C ILE A 201 8.58 -13.31 10.45
N THR A 202 8.60 -14.51 9.90
CA THR A 202 8.75 -15.77 10.63
C THR A 202 10.17 -16.34 10.57
N ALA A 203 10.99 -15.86 9.63
CA ALA A 203 12.44 -16.08 9.59
C ALA A 203 13.15 -14.93 8.86
N ALA A 204 14.38 -14.64 9.25
CA ALA A 204 15.28 -13.70 8.57
C ALA A 204 16.60 -14.42 8.28
N ARG A 205 16.79 -14.90 7.06
CA ARG A 205 17.96 -15.71 6.69
C ARG A 205 19.08 -14.86 6.14
N VAL A 206 20.28 -15.09 6.66
CA VAL A 206 21.52 -14.56 6.12
C VAL A 206 22.40 -15.76 5.74
N ASP A 207 22.76 -15.85 4.45
CA ASP A 207 23.52 -16.99 3.91
C ASP A 207 22.86 -18.35 4.25
N GLY A 208 21.53 -18.42 4.20
CA GLY A 208 20.73 -19.61 4.49
C GLY A 208 20.51 -19.92 5.97
N VAL A 209 21.11 -19.16 6.89
CA VAL A 209 20.96 -19.34 8.35
C VAL A 209 19.90 -18.41 8.88
N ASP A 210 18.88 -18.93 9.56
CA ASP A 210 17.87 -18.09 10.21
C ASP A 210 18.45 -17.38 11.43
N ARG A 211 18.42 -16.04 11.37
CA ARG A 211 18.94 -15.13 12.39
C ARG A 211 17.82 -14.46 13.21
N LEU A 212 16.55 -14.76 12.91
CA LEU A 212 15.43 -14.15 13.61
C LEU A 212 15.41 -14.47 15.13
N PRO A 213 15.70 -15.71 15.60
CA PRO A 213 15.78 -15.98 17.02
C PRO A 213 16.82 -15.11 17.75
N GLU A 214 18.00 -14.88 17.15
CA GLU A 214 19.03 -14.00 17.69
C GLU A 214 18.56 -12.53 17.74
N LEU A 215 17.89 -12.07 16.68
CA LEU A 215 17.32 -10.72 16.62
C LEU A 215 16.30 -10.50 17.76
N ILE A 216 15.40 -11.46 17.95
CA ILE A 216 14.39 -11.40 19.02
C ILE A 216 15.03 -11.41 20.41
N GLU A 217 16.05 -12.24 20.60
CA GLU A 217 16.75 -12.33 21.88
C GLU A 217 17.47 -11.02 22.23
N ARG A 218 18.19 -10.43 21.25
CA ARG A 218 19.04 -9.24 21.48
C ARG A 218 18.28 -7.92 21.34
N HIS A 219 17.34 -7.83 20.44
CA HIS A 219 16.68 -6.59 20.01
C HIS A 219 15.15 -6.62 20.20
N GLY A 220 14.56 -7.69 20.72
CA GLY A 220 13.10 -7.84 20.82
C GLY A 220 12.40 -6.69 21.57
N ALA A 221 13.02 -6.15 22.62
CA ALA A 221 12.48 -4.99 23.33
C ALA A 221 12.50 -3.70 22.50
N ASP A 222 13.55 -3.49 21.70
CA ASP A 222 13.65 -2.33 20.81
C ASP A 222 12.67 -2.46 19.65
N ILE A 223 12.57 -3.65 19.03
CA ILE A 223 11.59 -3.96 17.99
C ILE A 223 10.16 -3.73 18.51
N ALA A 224 9.83 -4.23 19.70
CA ALA A 224 8.50 -4.03 20.30
C ALA A 224 8.20 -2.53 20.49
N ARG A 225 9.18 -1.74 20.94
CA ARG A 225 9.03 -0.29 21.12
C ARG A 225 8.81 0.42 19.77
N GLU A 226 9.57 0.08 18.74
CA GLU A 226 9.42 0.64 17.39
C GLU A 226 8.04 0.33 16.79
N LEU A 227 7.53 -0.88 17.05
CA LEU A 227 6.21 -1.32 16.59
C LEU A 227 5.06 -0.88 17.51
N SER A 228 5.36 -0.18 18.61
CA SER A 228 4.39 0.21 19.64
C SER A 228 3.57 -0.99 20.17
N LEU A 229 4.29 -2.08 20.48
CA LEU A 229 3.75 -3.32 21.01
C LEU A 229 4.24 -3.57 22.44
N PRO A 230 3.49 -4.31 23.28
CA PRO A 230 4.00 -4.81 24.57
C PRO A 230 5.25 -5.66 24.34
N GLU A 231 6.28 -5.47 25.20
CA GLU A 231 7.57 -6.16 25.06
C GLU A 231 7.46 -7.69 24.91
N PRO A 232 6.59 -8.42 25.69
CA PRO A 232 6.49 -9.88 25.56
C PRO A 232 5.97 -10.35 24.20
N THR A 233 5.21 -9.50 23.49
CA THR A 233 4.52 -9.89 22.23
C THR A 233 5.47 -10.49 21.22
N ILE A 234 6.64 -9.87 21.00
CA ILE A 234 7.62 -10.34 19.99
C ILE A 234 8.19 -11.70 20.38
N ARG A 235 8.50 -11.90 21.66
CA ARG A 235 9.05 -13.17 22.17
C ARG A 235 8.01 -14.29 22.14
N ASP A 236 6.77 -13.98 22.54
CA ASP A 236 5.67 -14.95 22.59
C ASP A 236 5.26 -15.41 21.18
N LEU A 237 5.30 -14.51 20.20
CA LEU A 237 5.07 -14.82 18.80
C LEU A 237 6.22 -15.60 18.17
N GLY A 238 7.46 -15.43 18.63
CA GLY A 238 8.66 -15.91 17.92
C GLY A 238 8.76 -15.38 16.49
N ALA A 239 8.15 -14.23 16.22
CA ALA A 239 8.05 -13.60 14.91
C ALA A 239 7.97 -12.08 15.05
N VAL A 240 8.33 -11.33 14.01
CA VAL A 240 8.21 -9.87 13.99
C VAL A 240 6.99 -9.48 13.17
N PRO A 241 5.93 -8.95 13.81
CA PRO A 241 4.72 -8.51 13.11
C PRO A 241 4.94 -7.18 12.39
N SER A 242 4.14 -6.90 11.37
CA SER A 242 4.05 -5.56 10.81
C SER A 242 3.52 -4.56 11.84
N TYR A 243 3.90 -3.28 11.70
CA TYR A 243 3.44 -2.20 12.60
C TYR A 243 1.91 -2.16 12.77
N TYR A 244 1.16 -2.52 11.74
CA TYR A 244 -0.31 -2.49 11.76
C TYR A 244 -0.93 -3.52 12.69
N LEU A 245 -0.18 -4.56 13.10
CA LEU A 245 -0.68 -5.56 14.04
C LEU A 245 -0.83 -5.02 15.46
N ARG A 246 -0.30 -3.82 15.77
CA ARG A 246 -0.59 -3.11 17.01
C ARG A 246 -2.09 -2.90 17.24
N TYR A 247 -2.86 -2.71 16.19
CA TYR A 247 -4.32 -2.54 16.27
C TYR A 247 -5.03 -3.79 16.79
N TYR A 248 -4.42 -4.96 16.63
CA TYR A 248 -4.96 -6.24 17.08
C TYR A 248 -4.37 -6.67 18.43
N TYR A 249 -3.06 -6.53 18.62
CA TYR A 249 -2.35 -6.99 19.81
C TYR A 249 -2.38 -6.00 20.99
N ALA A 250 -2.55 -4.71 20.71
CA ALA A 250 -2.60 -3.63 21.68
C ALA A 250 -3.85 -2.74 21.50
N PHE A 251 -5.00 -3.36 21.19
CA PHE A 251 -6.23 -2.65 20.80
C PHE A 251 -6.65 -1.57 21.81
N ASP A 252 -6.71 -1.90 23.10
CA ASP A 252 -7.20 -0.99 24.12
C ASP A 252 -6.25 0.20 24.33
N ASP A 253 -4.94 -0.06 24.29
CA ASP A 253 -3.91 0.99 24.41
C ASP A 253 -3.96 1.94 23.20
N VAL A 254 -4.08 1.38 21.99
CA VAL A 254 -4.19 2.17 20.76
C VAL A 254 -5.49 2.97 20.71
N LEU A 255 -6.62 2.39 21.13
CA LEU A 255 -7.89 3.11 21.19
C LEU A 255 -7.82 4.27 22.20
N ALA A 256 -7.18 4.07 23.34
CA ALA A 256 -6.96 5.13 24.33
C ALA A 256 -6.05 6.24 23.78
N GLU A 257 -4.95 5.87 23.08
CA GLU A 257 -4.05 6.81 22.40
C GLU A 257 -4.80 7.66 21.38
N GLN A 258 -5.58 7.02 20.49
CA GLN A 258 -6.32 7.71 19.44
C GLN A 258 -7.41 8.65 19.99
N ASN A 259 -8.07 8.28 21.08
CA ASN A 259 -9.02 9.16 21.79
C ASN A 259 -8.34 10.37 22.46
N GLY A 260 -7.02 10.37 22.61
CA GLY A 260 -6.23 11.52 23.05
C GLY A 260 -6.13 12.66 22.02
N GLY A 261 -6.68 12.49 20.82
CA GLY A 261 -6.88 13.57 19.84
C GLY A 261 -5.67 13.86 18.95
N HIS A 262 -4.73 12.94 18.78
CA HIS A 262 -3.64 13.10 17.82
C HIS A 262 -3.85 12.16 16.63
N HIS A 263 -4.07 12.73 15.43
CA HIS A 263 -4.38 11.97 14.23
C HIS A 263 -3.30 12.13 13.17
N ARG A 264 -2.82 11.02 12.62
CA ARG A 264 -1.79 11.01 11.59
C ARG A 264 -2.19 11.79 10.34
N ALA A 265 -3.49 11.81 10.03
CA ALA A 265 -4.01 12.59 8.90
C ALA A 265 -3.69 14.10 9.03
N GLU A 266 -3.86 14.68 10.22
CA GLU A 266 -3.59 16.09 10.48
C GLU A 266 -2.10 16.42 10.32
N GLU A 267 -1.23 15.58 10.89
CA GLU A 267 0.21 15.71 10.73
C GLU A 267 0.63 15.64 9.26
N VAL A 268 0.09 14.66 8.50
CA VAL A 268 0.40 14.53 7.07
C VAL A 268 -0.15 15.71 6.27
N MET A 269 -1.32 16.26 6.61
CA MET A 269 -1.85 17.49 5.98
C MET A 269 -0.89 18.66 6.14
N ASP A 270 -0.34 18.84 7.31
CA ASP A 270 0.64 19.91 7.58
C ASP A 270 1.95 19.71 6.82
N ILE A 271 2.46 18.48 6.79
CA ILE A 271 3.66 18.12 6.01
C ILE A 271 3.41 18.34 4.51
N GLU A 272 2.27 17.88 3.96
CA GLU A 272 1.93 18.07 2.55
C GLU A 272 1.85 19.54 2.16
N ARG A 273 1.26 20.38 3.01
CA ARG A 273 1.19 21.84 2.78
C ARG A 273 2.59 22.47 2.68
N GLN A 274 3.49 22.09 3.60
CA GLN A 274 4.87 22.56 3.60
C GLN A 274 5.64 22.04 2.37
N LEU A 275 5.47 20.78 2.03
CA LEU A 275 6.10 20.18 0.85
C LEU A 275 5.67 20.87 -0.44
N LEU A 276 4.37 21.13 -0.64
CA LEU A 276 3.88 21.82 -1.83
C LEU A 276 4.45 23.24 -1.93
N ALA A 277 4.57 23.95 -0.81
CA ALA A 277 5.22 25.26 -0.79
C ALA A 277 6.71 25.18 -1.19
N MET A 278 7.44 24.17 -0.71
CA MET A 278 8.83 23.92 -1.12
C MET A 278 8.93 23.53 -2.59
N TYR A 279 8.04 22.68 -3.10
CA TYR A 279 8.04 22.23 -4.50
C TYR A 279 7.77 23.37 -5.49
N ALA A 280 7.05 24.40 -5.06
CA ALA A 280 6.80 25.61 -5.86
C ALA A 280 8.05 26.49 -6.03
N ASP A 281 9.08 26.32 -5.21
CA ASP A 281 10.36 27.03 -5.36
C ASP A 281 11.06 26.59 -6.67
N PRO A 282 11.28 27.49 -7.64
CA PRO A 282 11.91 27.15 -8.91
C PRO A 282 13.39 26.76 -8.78
N THR A 283 14.02 27.03 -7.66
CA THR A 283 15.44 26.66 -7.40
C THR A 283 15.59 25.27 -6.81
N LEU A 284 14.52 24.67 -6.29
CA LEU A 284 14.54 23.31 -5.76
C LEU A 284 14.56 22.29 -6.90
N ASP A 285 15.62 21.49 -6.96
CA ASP A 285 15.86 20.47 -8.00
C ASP A 285 16.06 19.04 -7.45
N ARG A 286 15.75 18.85 -6.17
CA ARG A 286 15.87 17.56 -5.46
C ARG A 286 14.77 17.39 -4.43
N LYS A 287 14.53 16.14 -3.99
CA LYS A 287 13.57 15.89 -2.91
C LYS A 287 14.05 16.54 -1.60
N PRO A 288 13.20 17.29 -0.89
CA PRO A 288 13.56 17.87 0.39
C PRO A 288 13.55 16.81 1.50
N GLU A 289 14.35 17.03 2.55
CA GLU A 289 14.43 16.13 3.72
C GLU A 289 13.08 15.94 4.42
N LEU A 290 12.23 16.98 4.42
CA LEU A 290 10.89 16.91 5.00
C LEU A 290 10.04 15.77 4.42
N LEU A 291 10.30 15.35 3.17
CA LEU A 291 9.56 14.26 2.52
C LEU A 291 9.70 12.93 3.29
N ALA A 292 10.81 12.69 3.97
CA ALA A 292 11.01 11.48 4.78
C ALA A 292 10.00 11.37 5.94
N HIS A 293 9.50 12.50 6.46
CA HIS A 293 8.51 12.52 7.55
C HIS A 293 7.07 12.27 7.08
N ARG A 294 6.81 12.37 5.77
CA ARG A 294 5.48 12.07 5.22
C ARG A 294 5.10 10.58 5.35
N GLY A 295 6.06 9.72 5.48
CA GLY A 295 5.91 8.25 5.43
C GLY A 295 6.13 7.70 4.02
N GLY A 296 6.24 6.38 3.90
CA GLY A 296 6.51 5.71 2.63
C GLY A 296 8.01 5.55 2.34
N ALA A 297 8.86 5.49 3.36
CA ALA A 297 10.28 5.20 3.19
C ALA A 297 10.49 3.95 2.31
N PHE A 298 11.48 4.00 1.40
CA PHE A 298 11.85 2.93 0.47
C PHE A 298 10.78 2.50 -0.55
N TYR A 299 9.63 3.14 -0.59
CA TYR A 299 8.57 2.81 -1.56
C TYR A 299 9.06 2.95 -3.01
N SER A 300 9.76 4.02 -3.30
CA SER A 300 10.32 4.30 -4.63
C SER A 300 11.37 3.27 -5.04
N GLU A 301 12.17 2.83 -4.08
CA GLU A 301 13.18 1.80 -4.32
C GLU A 301 12.53 0.46 -4.64
N ALA A 302 11.56 0.03 -3.83
CA ALA A 302 10.81 -1.19 -4.06
C ALA A 302 10.05 -1.14 -5.40
N ALA A 303 9.41 -0.01 -5.72
CA ALA A 303 8.72 0.21 -6.97
C ALA A 303 9.64 0.11 -8.18
N ALA A 304 10.73 0.88 -8.18
CA ALA A 304 11.67 0.89 -9.29
C ALA A 304 12.38 -0.46 -9.47
N GLN A 305 12.62 -1.19 -8.38
CA GLN A 305 13.14 -2.55 -8.44
C GLN A 305 12.10 -3.53 -9.05
N LEU A 306 10.84 -3.43 -8.65
CA LEU A 306 9.77 -4.27 -9.20
C LEU A 306 9.62 -4.04 -10.71
N LEU A 307 9.54 -2.78 -11.15
CA LEU A 307 9.45 -2.45 -12.58
C LEU A 307 10.67 -2.95 -13.35
N ALA A 308 11.88 -2.77 -12.81
CA ALA A 308 13.11 -3.24 -13.44
C ALA A 308 13.10 -4.77 -13.61
N SER A 309 12.71 -5.53 -12.57
CA SER A 309 12.67 -6.99 -12.62
C SER A 309 11.58 -7.51 -13.57
N LEU A 310 10.42 -6.83 -13.64
CA LEU A 310 9.37 -7.12 -14.64
C LEU A 310 9.85 -6.83 -16.07
N HIS A 311 10.71 -5.83 -16.25
CA HIS A 311 11.23 -5.47 -17.56
C HIS A 311 12.37 -6.39 -18.02
N ASP A 312 13.41 -6.54 -17.21
CA ASP A 312 14.63 -7.28 -17.58
C ASP A 312 14.57 -8.79 -17.30
N GLY A 313 13.66 -9.22 -16.40
CA GLY A 313 13.51 -10.62 -16.04
C GLY A 313 14.60 -11.14 -15.13
N ALA A 314 15.20 -10.30 -14.30
CA ALA A 314 16.35 -10.65 -13.44
C ALA A 314 16.06 -11.78 -12.44
N GLY A 315 14.81 -12.01 -12.08
CA GLY A 315 14.41 -13.03 -11.11
C GLY A 315 14.67 -12.62 -9.66
N ASP A 316 14.71 -11.31 -9.40
CA ASP A 316 14.85 -10.77 -8.05
C ASP A 316 13.68 -11.24 -7.16
N VAL A 317 13.97 -11.51 -5.88
CA VAL A 317 12.92 -11.85 -4.90
C VAL A 317 12.49 -10.58 -4.19
N GLN A 318 11.18 -10.29 -4.25
CA GLN A 318 10.56 -9.15 -3.59
C GLN A 318 9.27 -9.56 -2.91
N VAL A 319 8.92 -8.91 -1.79
CA VAL A 319 7.62 -9.09 -1.15
C VAL A 319 6.61 -8.19 -1.85
N VAL A 320 5.58 -8.80 -2.41
CA VAL A 320 4.52 -8.11 -3.16
C VAL A 320 3.15 -8.67 -2.81
N ASP A 321 2.10 -7.89 -3.03
CA ASP A 321 0.73 -8.38 -3.02
C ASP A 321 0.45 -9.06 -4.36
N VAL A 322 0.20 -10.36 -4.30
CA VAL A 322 0.10 -11.24 -5.45
C VAL A 322 -0.94 -12.33 -5.20
N ARG A 323 -1.45 -12.92 -6.26
CA ARG A 323 -2.29 -14.12 -6.15
C ARG A 323 -1.57 -15.22 -5.39
N ASN A 324 -2.27 -15.87 -4.48
CA ASN A 324 -1.68 -16.90 -3.59
C ASN A 324 -1.09 -18.09 -4.37
N ASP A 325 -1.81 -18.62 -5.35
CA ASP A 325 -1.40 -19.79 -6.16
C ASP A 325 -0.77 -20.93 -5.33
N GLY A 326 -1.20 -21.06 -4.05
CA GLY A 326 -0.75 -22.08 -3.11
C GLY A 326 0.52 -21.73 -2.31
N ALA A 327 0.98 -20.49 -2.35
CA ALA A 327 2.11 -20.02 -1.53
C ALA A 327 1.82 -20.14 -0.04
N MET A 328 0.60 -19.79 0.37
CA MET A 328 0.08 -19.98 1.72
C MET A 328 -1.02 -21.04 1.68
N ALA A 329 -0.79 -22.19 2.30
CA ALA A 329 -1.68 -23.35 2.23
C ALA A 329 -3.04 -23.14 2.96
N GLU A 330 -3.12 -22.12 3.80
CA GLU A 330 -4.30 -21.81 4.63
C GLU A 330 -5.35 -20.94 3.93
N LEU A 331 -5.03 -20.41 2.74
CA LEU A 331 -5.88 -19.52 1.94
C LEU A 331 -6.17 -20.14 0.58
N GLU A 332 -7.21 -19.63 -0.07
CA GLU A 332 -7.60 -20.08 -1.41
C GLU A 332 -6.56 -19.63 -2.47
N ALA A 333 -6.49 -20.35 -3.58
CA ALA A 333 -5.49 -20.05 -4.62
C ALA A 333 -5.68 -18.69 -5.28
N ASP A 334 -6.91 -18.16 -5.29
CA ASP A 334 -7.28 -16.86 -5.84
C ASP A 334 -7.24 -15.71 -4.82
N ASP A 335 -6.93 -15.98 -3.55
CA ASP A 335 -6.69 -14.93 -2.56
C ASP A 335 -5.42 -14.14 -2.89
N VAL A 336 -5.45 -12.83 -2.73
CA VAL A 336 -4.23 -12.01 -2.75
C VAL A 336 -3.56 -12.06 -1.38
N VAL A 337 -2.27 -12.34 -1.39
CA VAL A 337 -1.40 -12.47 -0.21
C VAL A 337 -0.17 -11.57 -0.36
N GLU A 338 0.41 -11.14 0.75
CA GLU A 338 1.68 -10.39 0.75
C GLU A 338 2.82 -11.35 1.12
N VAL A 339 3.56 -11.81 0.09
CA VAL A 339 4.60 -12.85 0.26
C VAL A 339 5.82 -12.59 -0.63
N PRO A 340 7.00 -13.13 -0.26
CA PRO A 340 8.15 -13.16 -1.15
C PRO A 340 7.80 -13.84 -2.48
N SER A 341 8.13 -13.19 -3.56
CA SER A 341 7.85 -13.65 -4.92
C SER A 341 9.06 -13.44 -5.80
N ARG A 342 9.35 -14.39 -6.68
CA ARG A 342 10.35 -14.22 -7.73
C ARG A 342 9.73 -13.41 -8.86
N ILE A 343 10.38 -12.32 -9.23
CA ILE A 343 9.87 -11.40 -10.24
C ILE A 343 10.63 -11.57 -11.54
N ASP A 344 9.92 -11.86 -12.62
CA ASP A 344 10.45 -11.89 -13.98
C ASP A 344 9.49 -11.26 -14.99
N ARG A 345 9.76 -11.40 -16.30
CA ARG A 345 8.93 -10.80 -17.36
C ARG A 345 7.50 -11.36 -17.41
N GLU A 346 7.29 -12.57 -16.93
CA GLU A 346 5.97 -13.19 -16.87
C GLU A 346 5.16 -12.67 -15.69
N GLY A 347 5.82 -12.17 -14.65
CA GLY A 347 5.21 -11.56 -13.46
C GLY A 347 5.88 -11.93 -12.15
N ALA A 348 5.06 -11.97 -11.11
CA ALA A 348 5.47 -12.40 -9.78
C ALA A 348 5.05 -13.85 -9.56
N HIS A 349 6.02 -14.68 -9.20
CA HIS A 349 5.84 -16.10 -8.86
C HIS A 349 5.96 -16.25 -7.34
N PRO A 350 4.86 -16.41 -6.61
CA PRO A 350 4.88 -16.46 -5.17
C PRO A 350 5.64 -17.66 -4.66
N ILE A 351 6.51 -17.45 -3.68
CA ILE A 351 7.33 -18.51 -3.06
C ILE A 351 6.52 -19.11 -1.92
N ARG A 352 6.47 -20.44 -1.89
CA ARG A 352 5.76 -21.16 -0.83
C ARG A 352 6.31 -20.81 0.54
N GLN A 353 5.42 -20.44 1.45
CA GLN A 353 5.73 -20.09 2.82
C GLN A 353 5.44 -21.26 3.78
N PRO A 354 6.08 -21.27 4.97
CA PRO A 354 5.74 -22.25 6.00
C PRO A 354 4.32 -22.02 6.52
N ALA A 355 3.75 -23.06 7.15
CA ALA A 355 2.44 -22.97 7.77
C ALA A 355 2.43 -21.95 8.90
N MET A 356 1.40 -21.12 8.95
CA MET A 356 1.23 -20.13 10.02
C MET A 356 0.85 -20.79 11.34
N GLN A 357 1.24 -20.14 12.44
CA GLN A 357 0.71 -20.48 13.77
C GLN A 357 -0.82 -20.33 13.78
N PRO A 358 -1.55 -21.17 14.56
CA PRO A 358 -3.02 -21.15 14.54
C PRO A 358 -3.64 -19.77 14.75
N ALA A 359 -3.14 -18.99 15.70
CA ALA A 359 -3.66 -17.65 15.97
C ALA A 359 -3.45 -16.66 14.79
N MET A 360 -2.29 -16.70 14.12
CA MET A 360 -2.01 -15.92 12.94
C MET A 360 -2.93 -16.33 11.79
N ARG A 361 -3.04 -17.63 11.53
CA ARG A 361 -3.91 -18.21 10.51
C ARG A 361 -5.38 -17.77 10.67
N ASP A 362 -5.91 -17.89 11.89
CA ASP A 362 -7.32 -17.60 12.16
C ASP A 362 -7.61 -16.11 11.96
N LEU A 363 -6.66 -15.23 12.36
CA LEU A 363 -6.76 -13.79 12.13
C LEU A 363 -6.68 -13.45 10.63
N VAL A 364 -5.75 -14.05 9.89
CA VAL A 364 -5.60 -13.87 8.44
C VAL A 364 -6.88 -14.30 7.71
N ARG A 365 -7.47 -15.44 8.05
CA ARG A 365 -8.73 -15.91 7.44
C ARG A 365 -9.89 -14.96 7.71
N ALA A 366 -10.01 -14.45 8.94
CA ALA A 366 -11.06 -13.50 9.28
C ALA A 366 -10.93 -12.18 8.49
N VAL A 367 -9.70 -11.66 8.38
CA VAL A 367 -9.47 -10.43 7.61
C VAL A 367 -9.64 -10.67 6.11
N LYS A 368 -9.21 -11.80 5.56
CA LYS A 368 -9.44 -12.14 4.14
C LYS A 368 -10.94 -12.25 3.83
N ALA A 369 -11.74 -12.82 4.71
CA ALA A 369 -13.19 -12.84 4.55
C ALA A 369 -13.79 -11.42 4.52
N TYR A 370 -13.32 -10.54 5.41
CA TYR A 370 -13.66 -9.12 5.39
C TYR A 370 -13.25 -8.42 4.09
N GLU A 371 -12.05 -8.65 3.58
CA GLU A 371 -11.57 -8.06 2.32
C GLU A 371 -12.47 -8.44 1.14
N ARG A 372 -12.84 -9.71 1.02
CA ARG A 372 -13.76 -10.20 -0.02
C ARG A 372 -15.15 -9.58 0.09
N LEU A 373 -15.69 -9.45 1.31
CA LEU A 373 -16.96 -8.77 1.57
C LEU A 373 -16.89 -7.28 1.21
N THR A 374 -15.77 -6.62 1.54
CA THR A 374 -15.53 -5.21 1.23
C THR A 374 -15.51 -4.94 -0.27
N ILE A 375 -14.86 -5.81 -1.06
CA ILE A 375 -14.85 -5.68 -2.52
C ILE A 375 -16.27 -5.83 -3.09
N ARG A 376 -17.05 -6.82 -2.62
CA ARG A 376 -18.44 -6.97 -3.04
C ARG A 376 -19.25 -5.72 -2.70
N ALA A 377 -19.16 -5.21 -1.47
CA ALA A 377 -19.83 -3.99 -1.06
C ALA A 377 -19.45 -2.78 -1.92
N ALA A 378 -18.15 -2.63 -2.24
CA ALA A 378 -17.65 -1.52 -3.06
C ALA A 378 -18.18 -1.57 -4.51
N THR A 379 -18.36 -2.76 -5.05
CA THR A 379 -18.77 -2.95 -6.45
C THR A 379 -20.30 -3.05 -6.62
N SER A 380 -21.01 -3.61 -5.64
CA SER A 380 -22.48 -3.76 -5.71
C SER A 380 -23.24 -2.50 -5.26
N GLY A 381 -22.70 -1.73 -4.31
CA GLY A 381 -23.42 -0.66 -3.62
C GLY A 381 -24.50 -1.17 -2.64
N GLU A 382 -24.45 -2.46 -2.29
CA GLU A 382 -25.45 -3.08 -1.41
C GLU A 382 -25.11 -2.81 0.06
N ARG A 383 -26.02 -2.13 0.78
CA ARG A 383 -25.87 -1.84 2.22
C ARG A 383 -25.66 -3.11 3.07
N ALA A 384 -26.31 -4.21 2.70
CA ALA A 384 -26.18 -5.48 3.40
C ALA A 384 -24.75 -6.05 3.34
N GLU A 385 -24.05 -5.87 2.22
CA GLU A 385 -22.64 -6.27 2.07
C GLU A 385 -21.71 -5.40 2.93
N VAL A 386 -21.98 -4.10 3.05
CA VAL A 386 -21.24 -3.20 3.96
C VAL A 386 -21.40 -3.67 5.40
N ARG A 387 -22.63 -3.99 5.82
CA ARG A 387 -22.90 -4.54 7.15
C ARG A 387 -22.13 -5.83 7.39
N ALA A 388 -22.20 -6.78 6.47
CA ALA A 388 -21.53 -8.07 6.57
C ALA A 388 -19.99 -7.88 6.68
N ALA A 389 -19.42 -6.92 5.94
CA ALA A 389 -18.00 -6.59 6.03
C ALA A 389 -17.61 -6.03 7.41
N LEU A 390 -18.42 -5.11 7.98
CA LEU A 390 -18.18 -4.58 9.33
C LEU A 390 -18.25 -5.67 10.40
N GLU A 391 -19.26 -6.55 10.31
CA GLU A 391 -19.43 -7.67 11.25
C GLU A 391 -18.30 -8.69 11.15
N ALA A 392 -17.75 -8.93 9.96
CA ALA A 392 -16.66 -9.89 9.75
C ALA A 392 -15.31 -9.37 10.25
N HIS A 393 -15.10 -8.03 10.34
CA HIS A 393 -13.78 -7.51 10.68
C HIS A 393 -13.47 -7.66 12.18
N PRO A 394 -12.33 -8.28 12.57
CA PRO A 394 -12.00 -8.55 13.98
C PRO A 394 -11.89 -7.31 14.88
N LEU A 395 -11.57 -6.13 14.31
CA LEU A 395 -11.53 -4.87 15.06
C LEU A 395 -12.92 -4.22 15.22
N VAL A 396 -13.98 -4.74 14.59
CA VAL A 396 -15.32 -4.18 14.57
C VAL A 396 -16.33 -5.18 15.09
N GLY A 397 -16.53 -6.30 14.36
CA GLY A 397 -17.46 -7.35 14.75
C GLY A 397 -17.07 -7.99 16.09
N GLY A 398 -18.06 -8.18 16.95
CA GLY A 398 -17.83 -8.68 18.31
C GLY A 398 -17.28 -7.65 19.32
N ARG A 399 -16.87 -6.46 18.86
CA ARG A 399 -16.44 -5.35 19.73
C ARG A 399 -17.52 -4.27 19.84
N ILE A 400 -18.29 -4.08 18.78
CA ILE A 400 -19.46 -3.18 18.75
C ILE A 400 -20.71 -4.04 18.79
N GLY A 401 -21.64 -3.73 19.68
CA GLY A 401 -22.88 -4.52 19.83
C GLY A 401 -23.82 -4.41 18.64
N ASP A 402 -23.86 -3.24 17.98
CA ASP A 402 -24.65 -2.98 16.77
C ASP A 402 -23.82 -2.14 15.81
N VAL A 403 -23.60 -2.65 14.59
CA VAL A 403 -22.78 -1.98 13.57
C VAL A 403 -23.58 -0.99 12.71
N ASP A 404 -24.91 -1.00 12.75
CA ASP A 404 -25.74 -0.15 11.89
C ASP A 404 -25.53 1.36 12.10
N PRO A 405 -25.41 1.88 13.34
CA PRO A 405 -25.10 3.30 13.54
C PRO A 405 -23.74 3.72 12.95
N LEU A 406 -22.72 2.86 13.05
CA LEU A 406 -21.41 3.10 12.43
C LEU A 406 -21.52 3.06 10.91
N LEU A 407 -22.23 2.07 10.35
CA LEU A 407 -22.46 1.92 8.92
C LEU A 407 -23.15 3.19 8.35
N ASP A 408 -24.22 3.67 8.99
CA ASP A 408 -24.92 4.88 8.55
C ASP A 408 -23.99 6.10 8.54
N ALA A 409 -23.22 6.27 9.60
CA ALA A 409 -22.28 7.36 9.71
C ALA A 409 -21.17 7.30 8.65
N LEU A 410 -20.66 6.10 8.33
CA LEU A 410 -19.63 5.89 7.28
C LEU A 410 -20.18 6.23 5.90
N LEU A 411 -21.37 5.73 5.55
CA LEU A 411 -21.98 5.99 4.24
C LEU A 411 -22.32 7.47 4.08
N GLU A 412 -22.88 8.11 5.12
CA GLU A 412 -23.21 9.53 5.10
C GLU A 412 -21.95 10.41 4.92
N ALA A 413 -20.90 10.15 5.71
CA ALA A 413 -19.66 10.93 5.65
C ALA A 413 -18.92 10.79 4.31
N ASN A 414 -19.09 9.66 3.63
CA ASN A 414 -18.45 9.38 2.35
C ASN A 414 -19.40 9.56 1.14
N ARG A 415 -20.65 9.99 1.33
CA ARG A 415 -21.67 10.13 0.28
C ARG A 415 -21.17 10.79 -1.02
N PRO A 416 -20.36 11.86 -1.01
CA PRO A 416 -19.86 12.48 -2.24
C PRO A 416 -18.97 11.57 -3.11
N TYR A 417 -18.44 10.50 -2.54
CA TYR A 417 -17.51 9.57 -3.19
C TYR A 417 -18.12 8.19 -3.43
N LEU A 418 -19.40 8.00 -3.13
CA LEU A 418 -20.11 6.72 -3.16
C LEU A 418 -21.32 6.74 -4.12
N PRO A 419 -21.11 7.03 -5.43
CA PRO A 419 -22.23 7.09 -6.37
C PRO A 419 -22.99 5.77 -6.48
N GLN A 420 -22.34 4.61 -6.28
CA GLN A 420 -22.96 3.29 -6.32
C GLN A 420 -24.01 3.05 -5.21
N PHE A 421 -24.01 3.84 -4.12
CA PHE A 421 -25.02 3.78 -3.07
C PHE A 421 -26.15 4.80 -3.26
N SER A 422 -26.12 5.62 -4.30
CA SER A 422 -27.10 6.69 -4.53
C SER A 422 -28.43 6.19 -5.14
N THR A 423 -28.55 4.91 -5.50
CA THR A 423 -29.71 4.33 -6.21
C THR A 423 -30.70 3.61 -5.30
N VAL A 424 -30.51 3.65 -3.98
CA VAL A 424 -31.46 3.05 -3.01
C VAL A 424 -32.23 4.18 -2.32
N THR A 425 -33.26 4.67 -2.99
CA THR A 425 -34.39 5.43 -2.38
C THR A 425 -35.58 4.52 -2.18
#